data_e3fbe287388d281cea5cc2e03ac83d88
#
_entry.id   e3fbe287388d281cea5cc2e03ac83d88
#
_cell.length_a   1.000
_cell.length_b   1.000
_cell.length_c   1.000
_cell.angle_alpha   90.00
_cell.angle_beta   90.00
_cell.angle_gamma   90.00
#
_symmetry.space_group_name_H-M   'P 1'
#
loop_
_entity.id
_entity.type
_entity.pdbx_description
1 polymer ?
#
loop_
_entity_poly.entity_id
_entity_poly.type
_entity_poly.pdbx_seq_one_letter_code
_entity_poly.pdbx_strand_id
1 'polypeptide(L)'
;MYSLIEMLRYMRPEASQAQKEFCLRFLEPTFGLPDIHGNYVHIIGDKPRLCFASHHDTVHKQSGMQQLVVMNDVVSVADSKTSNCLGADCTTGVWLMLNMIEAGIEGVYVVHAAEEIGCKGSRALVADNPPWLSHLDAVISFDR
;
A
#
# COMPACT_ATOMS: atom_id res chain seq x y z
N MET A 1 -11.02 -11.28 -3.28
CA MET A 1 -10.95 -10.16 -2.27
C MET A 1 -10.12 -10.60 -1.08
N TYR A 2 -9.09 -9.83 -0.68
CA TYR A 2 -8.23 -10.14 0.47
C TYR A 2 -8.85 -9.63 1.77
N SER A 3 -8.57 -10.30 2.88
CA SER A 3 -9.01 -9.86 4.21
C SER A 3 -8.09 -8.73 4.72
N LEU A 4 -8.68 -7.60 5.14
CA LEU A 4 -7.92 -6.52 5.79
C LEU A 4 -7.18 -7.01 7.04
N ILE A 5 -7.81 -7.89 7.84
CA ILE A 5 -7.20 -8.48 9.04
C ILE A 5 -5.95 -9.29 8.71
N GLU A 6 -5.98 -10.03 7.60
CA GLU A 6 -4.82 -10.79 7.15
C GLU A 6 -3.67 -9.86 6.74
N MET A 7 -3.97 -8.80 6.01
CA MET A 7 -2.99 -7.80 5.60
C MET A 7 -2.38 -7.05 6.78
N LEU A 8 -3.17 -6.69 7.79
CA LEU A 8 -2.74 -6.01 9.01
C LEU A 8 -1.81 -6.86 9.89
N ARG A 9 -1.71 -8.16 9.68
CA ARG A 9 -0.77 -9.02 10.43
C ARG A 9 0.69 -8.80 10.04
N TYR A 10 0.97 -8.21 8.90
CA TYR A 10 2.33 -8.00 8.42
C TYR A 10 2.96 -6.76 9.06
N MET A 11 4.02 -6.94 9.84
CA MET A 11 4.91 -5.85 10.31
C MET A 11 5.96 -5.61 9.22
N ARG A 12 5.85 -4.49 8.50
CA ARG A 12 6.52 -4.25 7.21
C ARG A 12 7.39 -2.99 7.20
N PRO A 13 8.40 -2.89 8.08
CA PRO A 13 9.34 -1.78 7.92
C PRO A 13 10.01 -1.87 6.54
N GLU A 14 10.40 -0.74 6.00
CA GLU A 14 11.01 -0.64 4.67
C GLU A 14 12.19 -1.61 4.50
N ALA A 15 12.29 -2.20 3.31
CA ALA A 15 13.29 -3.19 2.89
C ALA A 15 13.27 -4.50 3.70
N SER A 16 12.25 -4.76 4.50
CA SER A 16 12.13 -5.98 5.30
C SER A 16 11.65 -7.19 4.51
N GLN A 17 11.90 -8.38 5.05
CA GLN A 17 11.41 -9.62 4.48
C GLN A 17 9.86 -9.68 4.49
N ALA A 18 9.22 -9.23 5.58
CA ALA A 18 7.76 -9.19 5.66
C ALA A 18 7.13 -8.24 4.65
N GLN A 19 7.80 -7.12 4.32
CA GLN A 19 7.36 -6.23 3.25
C GLN A 19 7.40 -6.94 1.89
N LYS A 20 8.49 -7.65 1.57
CA LYS A 20 8.60 -8.43 0.32
C LYS A 20 7.51 -9.49 0.21
N GLU A 21 7.26 -10.23 1.28
CA GLU A 21 6.21 -11.25 1.34
C GLU A 21 4.82 -10.65 1.18
N PHE A 22 4.56 -9.48 1.78
CA PHE A 22 3.33 -8.74 1.61
C PHE A 22 3.11 -8.32 0.15
N CYS A 23 4.12 -7.72 -0.46
CA CYS A 23 4.06 -7.29 -1.85
C CYS A 23 3.81 -8.48 -2.80
N LEU A 24 4.57 -9.56 -2.65
CA LEU A 24 4.41 -10.77 -3.44
C LEU A 24 3.01 -11.37 -3.33
N ARG A 25 2.43 -11.34 -2.12
CA ARG A 25 1.13 -11.96 -1.86
C ARG A 25 -0.05 -11.11 -2.28
N PHE A 26 -0.01 -9.80 -2.02
CA PHE A 26 -1.16 -8.92 -2.12
C PHE A 26 -1.08 -7.93 -3.29
N LEU A 27 0.12 -7.48 -3.66
CA LEU A 27 0.28 -6.48 -4.72
C LEU A 27 0.58 -7.10 -6.07
N GLU A 28 1.58 -7.98 -6.18
CA GLU A 28 2.00 -8.52 -7.46
C GLU A 28 0.90 -9.25 -8.24
N PRO A 29 -0.04 -9.98 -7.63
CA PRO A 29 -1.14 -10.61 -8.38
C PRO A 29 -2.04 -9.63 -9.12
N THR A 30 -2.11 -8.38 -8.66
CA THR A 30 -2.97 -7.33 -9.23
C THR A 30 -2.18 -6.31 -10.03
N PHE A 31 -1.05 -5.86 -9.52
CA PHE A 31 -0.24 -4.78 -10.09
C PHE A 31 0.85 -5.29 -11.04
N GLY A 32 1.24 -6.56 -10.95
CA GLY A 32 2.46 -7.08 -11.59
C GLY A 32 3.71 -6.71 -10.80
N LEU A 33 4.87 -6.67 -11.50
CA LEU A 33 6.14 -6.33 -10.86
C LEU A 33 6.24 -4.82 -10.57
N PRO A 34 6.93 -4.43 -9.49
CA PRO A 34 7.18 -3.02 -9.21
C PRO A 34 8.11 -2.37 -10.24
N ASP A 35 8.09 -1.04 -10.29
CA ASP A 35 9.08 -0.27 -11.02
C ASP A 35 10.48 -0.37 -10.38
N ILE A 36 11.47 0.28 -10.99
CA ILE A 36 12.87 0.27 -10.50
C ILE A 36 13.04 0.95 -9.13
N HIS A 37 12.05 1.68 -8.66
CA HIS A 37 12.02 2.36 -7.37
C HIS A 37 11.16 1.63 -6.33
N GLY A 38 10.57 0.48 -6.72
CA GLY A 38 9.74 -0.34 -5.85
C GLY A 38 8.26 0.07 -5.80
N ASN A 39 7.82 1.05 -6.61
CA ASN A 39 6.40 1.41 -6.67
C ASN A 39 5.63 0.42 -7.54
N TYR A 40 4.39 0.19 -7.17
CA TYR A 40 3.43 -0.58 -7.95
C TYR A 40 2.44 0.35 -8.64
N VAL A 41 2.22 0.18 -9.94
CA VAL A 41 1.29 1.00 -10.73
C VAL A 41 0.31 0.10 -11.48
N HIS A 42 -0.97 0.40 -11.38
CA HIS A 42 -2.04 -0.27 -12.13
C HIS A 42 -2.98 0.77 -12.71
N ILE A 43 -3.39 0.61 -13.98
CA ILE A 43 -4.22 1.58 -14.69
C ILE A 43 -5.49 0.88 -15.19
N ILE A 44 -6.64 1.43 -14.84
CA ILE A 44 -7.94 1.02 -15.36
C ILE A 44 -8.54 2.18 -16.15
N GLY A 45 -8.94 1.92 -17.37
CA GLY A 45 -9.48 2.89 -18.30
C GLY A 45 -8.48 3.32 -19.37
N ASP A 46 -8.96 3.96 -20.42
CA ASP A 46 -8.14 4.39 -21.55
C ASP A 46 -7.34 5.66 -21.22
N LYS A 47 -7.96 6.61 -20.52
CA LYS A 47 -7.34 7.88 -20.13
C LYS A 47 -7.85 8.37 -18.78
N PRO A 48 -7.54 7.64 -17.69
CA PRO A 48 -8.05 8.00 -16.37
C PRO A 48 -7.54 9.35 -15.91
N ARG A 49 -8.41 10.11 -15.23
CA ARG A 49 -8.17 11.47 -14.76
C ARG A 49 -7.85 11.55 -13.27
N LEU A 50 -8.10 10.46 -12.54
CA LEU A 50 -7.85 10.36 -11.11
C LEU A 50 -6.73 9.38 -10.82
N CYS A 51 -5.87 9.73 -9.86
CA CYS A 51 -4.91 8.82 -9.27
C CYS A 51 -5.31 8.53 -7.82
N PHE A 52 -5.25 7.27 -7.45
CA PHE A 52 -5.40 6.78 -6.08
C PHE A 52 -4.04 6.31 -5.58
N ALA A 53 -3.60 6.83 -4.46
CA ALA A 53 -2.26 6.58 -3.94
C ALA A 53 -2.30 6.03 -2.51
N SER A 54 -1.34 5.18 -2.19
CA SER A 54 -1.09 4.59 -0.89
C SER A 54 0.38 4.17 -0.82
N HIS A 55 0.83 3.54 0.28
CA HIS A 55 2.19 2.99 0.38
C HIS A 55 2.19 1.59 1.00
N HIS A 56 3.27 0.83 0.79
CA HIS A 56 3.33 -0.55 1.26
C HIS A 56 4.28 -0.80 2.42
N ASP A 57 5.09 0.17 2.84
CA ASP A 57 5.87 0.13 4.07
C ASP A 57 5.05 0.58 5.29
N THR A 58 5.55 0.37 6.48
CA THR A 58 4.92 0.76 7.75
C THR A 58 5.97 1.11 8.79
N VAL A 59 5.62 1.93 9.80
CA VAL A 59 6.51 2.33 10.90
C VAL A 59 6.79 1.24 11.95
N HIS A 60 6.56 -0.02 11.64
CA HIS A 60 6.93 -1.11 12.53
C HIS A 60 8.43 -1.13 12.82
N LYS A 61 8.79 -1.37 14.07
CA LYS A 61 10.20 -1.49 14.50
C LYS A 61 10.80 -2.87 14.24
N GLN A 62 9.93 -3.88 14.07
CA GLN A 62 10.31 -5.25 13.80
C GLN A 62 9.63 -5.75 12.53
N SER A 63 10.29 -6.66 11.83
CA SER A 63 9.72 -7.36 10.68
C SER A 63 9.13 -8.70 11.09
N GLY A 64 8.03 -9.11 10.48
CA GLY A 64 7.40 -10.41 10.70
C GLY A 64 5.89 -10.31 10.78
N MET A 65 5.29 -11.17 11.60
CA MET A 65 3.84 -11.25 11.77
C MET A 65 3.45 -10.84 13.19
N GLN A 66 2.42 -10.01 13.33
CA GLN A 66 1.81 -9.65 14.60
C GLN A 66 0.49 -10.38 14.86
N GLN A 67 0.14 -10.51 16.13
CA GLN A 67 -1.16 -11.01 16.54
C GLN A 67 -2.13 -9.85 16.76
N LEU A 68 -3.35 -10.03 16.30
CA LEU A 68 -4.42 -9.04 16.38
C LEU A 68 -5.58 -9.56 17.21
N VAL A 69 -6.24 -8.65 17.90
CA VAL A 69 -7.51 -8.87 18.58
C VAL A 69 -8.59 -8.06 17.87
N VAL A 70 -9.72 -8.70 17.61
CA VAL A 70 -10.91 -8.04 17.08
C VAL A 70 -11.99 -8.12 18.15
N MET A 71 -12.43 -6.97 18.63
CA MET A 71 -13.46 -6.87 19.67
C MET A 71 -14.37 -5.68 19.39
N ASN A 72 -15.68 -5.90 19.35
CA ASN A 72 -16.67 -4.86 19.04
C ASN A 72 -16.33 -4.06 17.76
N ASP A 73 -15.98 -4.76 16.69
CA ASP A 73 -15.60 -4.20 15.39
C ASP A 73 -14.32 -3.32 15.42
N VAL A 74 -13.58 -3.33 16.51
CA VAL A 74 -12.29 -2.66 16.66
C VAL A 74 -11.17 -3.67 16.55
N VAL A 75 -10.20 -3.37 15.68
CA VAL A 75 -8.97 -4.16 15.53
C VAL A 75 -7.85 -3.50 16.30
N SER A 76 -7.14 -4.28 17.10
CA SER A 76 -5.99 -3.82 17.87
C SER A 76 -4.87 -4.84 17.88
N VAL A 77 -3.67 -4.40 18.21
CA VAL A 77 -2.51 -5.27 18.45
C VAL A 77 -2.74 -6.04 19.75
N ALA A 78 -2.53 -7.35 19.73
CA ALA A 78 -2.74 -8.22 20.89
C ALA A 78 -1.73 -7.94 22.01
N ASP A 79 -0.49 -7.60 21.68
CA ASP A 79 0.58 -7.32 22.63
C ASP A 79 1.49 -6.19 22.12
N SER A 80 1.45 -5.05 22.81
CA SER A 80 2.26 -3.87 22.50
C SER A 80 3.77 -4.08 22.71
N LYS A 81 4.19 -5.18 23.35
CA LYS A 81 5.61 -5.53 23.48
C LYS A 81 6.17 -6.16 22.21
N THR A 82 5.31 -6.81 21.44
CA THR A 82 5.69 -7.49 20.19
C THR A 82 5.48 -6.63 18.96
N SER A 83 4.59 -5.64 19.02
CA SER A 83 4.36 -4.70 17.95
C SER A 83 4.08 -3.30 18.46
N ASN A 84 4.72 -2.30 17.85
CA ASN A 84 4.60 -0.90 18.24
C ASN A 84 3.43 -0.14 17.60
N CYS A 85 2.80 -0.71 16.59
CA CYS A 85 1.66 -0.11 15.89
C CYS A 85 0.79 -1.18 15.21
N LEU A 86 -0.42 -0.79 14.80
CA LEU A 86 -1.31 -1.67 14.03
C LEU A 86 -0.87 -1.78 12.56
N GLY A 87 -0.23 -0.74 12.01
CA GLY A 87 0.14 -0.65 10.61
C GLY A 87 -1.07 -0.45 9.68
N ALA A 88 -2.15 0.16 10.20
CA ALA A 88 -3.32 0.52 9.39
C ALA A 88 -2.96 1.57 8.35
N ASP A 89 -2.05 2.45 8.69
CA ASP A 89 -1.28 3.33 7.84
C ASP A 89 -0.12 2.53 7.19
N CYS A 90 -0.06 2.21 5.88
CA CYS A 90 -1.18 2.45 4.97
C CYS A 90 -1.82 1.13 4.47
N THR A 91 -1.91 0.10 5.32
CA THR A 91 -2.54 -1.19 4.94
C THR A 91 -3.99 -1.02 4.51
N THR A 92 -4.71 -0.11 5.19
CA THR A 92 -6.13 0.14 4.90
C THR A 92 -6.29 0.78 3.52
N GLY A 93 -5.40 1.72 3.16
CA GLY A 93 -5.38 2.34 1.84
C GLY A 93 -5.11 1.34 0.73
N VAL A 94 -4.11 0.48 0.90
CA VAL A 94 -3.83 -0.61 -0.05
C VAL A 94 -5.03 -1.53 -0.20
N TRP A 95 -5.67 -1.94 0.90
CA TRP A 95 -6.84 -2.80 0.87
C TRP A 95 -8.01 -2.14 0.13
N LEU A 96 -8.28 -0.86 0.37
CA LEU A 96 -9.30 -0.09 -0.36
C LEU A 96 -9.02 -0.08 -1.86
N MET A 97 -7.80 0.23 -2.26
CA MET A 97 -7.40 0.28 -3.67
C MET A 97 -7.56 -1.08 -4.36
N LEU A 98 -7.18 -2.19 -3.70
CA LEU A 98 -7.39 -3.53 -4.25
C LEU A 98 -8.88 -3.83 -4.49
N ASN A 99 -9.77 -3.42 -3.58
CA ASN A 99 -11.21 -3.58 -3.75
C ASN A 99 -11.77 -2.68 -4.88
N MET A 100 -11.26 -1.45 -5.01
CA MET A 100 -11.63 -0.55 -6.10
C MET A 100 -11.22 -1.11 -7.46
N ILE A 101 -10.03 -1.67 -7.56
CA ILE A 101 -9.52 -2.33 -8.77
C ILE A 101 -10.40 -3.54 -9.12
N GLU A 102 -10.72 -4.39 -8.15
CA GLU A 102 -11.59 -5.55 -8.35
C GLU A 102 -13.00 -5.13 -8.82
N ALA A 103 -13.50 -3.99 -8.33
CA ALA A 103 -14.76 -3.39 -8.76
C ALA A 103 -14.68 -2.69 -10.14
N GLY A 104 -13.50 -2.63 -10.77
CA GLY A 104 -13.30 -2.02 -12.08
C GLY A 104 -13.42 -0.49 -12.08
N ILE A 105 -13.17 0.17 -10.96
CA ILE A 105 -13.22 1.64 -10.87
C ILE A 105 -12.07 2.23 -11.69
N GLU A 106 -12.40 3.11 -12.64
CA GLU A 106 -11.42 3.76 -13.50
C GLU A 106 -10.47 4.65 -12.69
N GLY A 107 -9.17 4.53 -12.96
CA GLY A 107 -8.14 5.34 -12.30
C GLY A 107 -6.73 4.83 -12.53
N VAL A 108 -5.77 5.64 -12.13
CA VAL A 108 -4.37 5.23 -11.92
C VAL A 108 -4.22 4.88 -10.45
N TYR A 109 -3.75 3.69 -10.16
CA TYR A 109 -3.52 3.20 -8.80
C TYR A 109 -2.03 3.09 -8.55
N VAL A 110 -1.53 3.75 -7.51
CA VAL A 110 -0.10 3.74 -7.19
C VAL A 110 0.10 3.35 -5.73
N VAL A 111 0.87 2.29 -5.48
CA VAL A 111 1.33 1.92 -4.14
C VAL A 111 2.81 2.23 -4.05
N HIS A 112 3.15 3.27 -3.28
CA HIS A 112 4.52 3.76 -3.17
C HIS A 112 5.38 2.90 -2.26
N ALA A 113 6.69 2.86 -2.57
CA ALA A 113 7.73 2.36 -1.70
C ALA A 113 8.29 3.46 -0.82
N ALA A 114 8.80 3.08 0.38
CA ALA A 114 9.63 3.93 1.22
C ALA A 114 9.00 5.30 1.55
N GLU A 115 7.68 5.29 1.83
CA GLU A 115 6.95 6.49 2.26
C GLU A 115 7.45 6.92 3.64
N GLU A 116 7.46 6.00 4.60
CA GLU A 116 7.78 6.19 6.02
C GLU A 116 9.24 6.63 6.29
N ILE A 117 10.09 6.55 5.28
CA ILE A 117 11.50 6.99 5.34
C ILE A 117 11.80 8.16 4.37
N GLY A 118 10.77 8.98 4.10
CA GLY A 118 10.88 10.25 3.37
C GLY A 118 10.35 10.23 1.96
N CYS A 119 9.26 9.49 1.68
CA CYS A 119 8.52 9.50 0.42
C CYS A 119 9.41 9.21 -0.80
N LYS A 120 10.37 8.28 -0.67
CA LYS A 120 11.39 8.07 -1.71
C LYS A 120 10.79 7.57 -3.02
N GLY A 121 9.83 6.64 -2.93
CA GLY A 121 9.18 6.07 -4.11
C GLY A 121 8.37 7.11 -4.88
N SER A 122 7.54 7.90 -4.20
CA SER A 122 6.72 8.93 -4.85
C SER A 122 7.56 10.05 -5.47
N ARG A 123 8.65 10.47 -4.80
CA ARG A 123 9.59 11.46 -5.34
C ARG A 123 10.29 10.96 -6.61
N ALA A 124 10.72 9.70 -6.62
CA ALA A 124 11.35 9.08 -7.77
C ALA A 124 10.37 8.96 -8.94
N LEU A 125 9.14 8.51 -8.69
CA LEU A 125 8.09 8.40 -9.70
C LEU A 125 7.78 9.76 -10.35
N VAL A 126 7.70 10.83 -9.55
CA VAL A 126 7.49 12.20 -10.08
C VAL A 126 8.69 12.66 -10.91
N ALA A 127 9.91 12.34 -10.50
CA ALA A 127 11.12 12.67 -11.26
C ALA A 127 11.19 11.96 -12.61
N ASP A 128 10.72 10.69 -12.66
CA ASP A 128 10.62 9.93 -13.92
C ASP A 128 9.54 10.45 -14.85
N ASN A 129 8.58 11.21 -14.32
CA ASN A 129 7.52 11.88 -15.06
C ASN A 129 6.79 10.97 -16.07
N PRO A 130 6.16 9.87 -15.64
CA PRO A 130 5.48 8.95 -16.54
C PRO A 130 4.34 9.67 -17.30
N PRO A 131 4.06 9.26 -18.56
CA PRO A 131 3.13 9.99 -19.43
C PRO A 131 1.72 10.20 -18.84
N TRP A 132 1.23 9.23 -18.06
CA TRP A 132 -0.09 9.31 -17.43
C TRP A 132 -0.19 10.40 -16.36
N LEU A 133 0.91 10.84 -15.75
CA LEU A 133 0.90 11.84 -14.70
C LEU A 133 0.38 13.21 -15.23
N SER A 134 0.70 13.56 -16.48
CA SER A 134 0.28 14.82 -17.10
C SER A 134 -1.22 14.89 -17.41
N HIS A 135 -1.94 13.78 -17.33
CA HIS A 135 -3.36 13.73 -17.65
C HIS A 135 -4.27 13.77 -16.42
N LEU A 136 -3.69 13.72 -15.24
CA LEU A 136 -4.45 13.68 -13.99
C LEU A 136 -5.05 15.04 -13.65
N ASP A 137 -6.32 15.02 -13.21
CA ASP A 137 -6.99 16.16 -12.60
C ASP A 137 -6.74 16.23 -11.09
N ALA A 138 -6.63 15.06 -10.45
CA ALA A 138 -6.42 14.99 -9.02
C ALA A 138 -5.72 13.69 -8.60
N VAL A 139 -5.04 13.76 -7.45
CA VAL A 139 -4.51 12.61 -6.73
C VAL A 139 -5.24 12.52 -5.39
N ILE A 140 -5.76 11.34 -5.07
CA ILE A 140 -6.42 11.02 -3.81
C ILE A 140 -5.52 10.06 -3.06
N SER A 141 -4.92 10.51 -1.97
CA SER A 141 -4.12 9.64 -1.10
C SER A 141 -5.00 9.02 -0.03
N PHE A 142 -4.95 7.70 0.09
CA PHE A 142 -5.53 6.94 1.19
C PHE A 142 -4.49 6.78 2.30
N ASP A 143 -3.96 7.88 2.74
CA ASP A 143 -2.97 7.98 3.78
C ASP A 143 -3.55 8.71 4.98
N ARG A 144 -2.95 8.56 6.15
CA ARG A 144 -3.49 9.11 7.39
C ARG A 144 -2.66 10.26 7.91
#